data_0c0bdf8b583ea342bd4fdf885f5f15f3
#
_entry.id   0c0bdf8b583ea342bd4fdf885f5f15f3
#
_cell.length_a   1.000
_cell.length_b   1.000
_cell.length_c   1.000
_cell.angle_alpha   90.00
_cell.angle_beta   90.00
_cell.angle_gamma   90.00
#
_symmetry.space_group_name_H-M   'P 1'
#
loop_
_entity.id
_entity.type
_entity.pdbx_description
1 polymer ?
#
loop_
_entity_poly.entity_id
_entity_poly.type
_entity_poly.pdbx_seq_one_letter_code
_entity_poly.pdbx_strand_id
1 'polypeptide(L)'
;MGYIRQRKGRWTVEIKKRRGHKIYETFTKKSDALRFMNETETMIQQNKYRDVSEASKTSLRVVLHRYLREIVKDKKEKRRERSKYNVILRNDIVKKHLTELKSSDFAKYRDERLELGMTNSTVNRELSCMRVAIQKSIDEWNCWLHENPVKSSIKLTENPARERRLRPGEYEKLMTVCKRSTKFSSPSIYWCPAINWAIETGMRLSEQLTLRWENIDINKRTAYLPAELTKTKKSRTVALTNNALEVLREIPRHIHGLVFPMSYNYHNKGWRALCKRAGVEGLRWHDLRREAISRMFERGLSITEVQSMSGHLTLQMLSTYTTHDAEVLANKFKKSQ
;
A
#
# COMPACT_ATOMS: atom_id res chain seq x y z
N MET A 1 -31.26 -16.18 33.92
CA MET A 1 -30.91 -17.26 34.87
C MET A 1 -30.45 -18.47 34.10
N GLY A 2 -29.28 -19.00 34.45
CA GLY A 2 -28.74 -20.24 33.91
C GLY A 2 -29.34 -21.48 34.57
N TYR A 3 -29.31 -22.54 33.82
CA TYR A 3 -29.83 -23.83 34.27
C TYR A 3 -28.82 -24.92 33.88
N ILE A 4 -28.54 -25.85 34.80
CA ILE A 4 -27.61 -26.96 34.59
C ILE A 4 -28.37 -28.27 34.65
N ARG A 5 -28.15 -29.15 33.67
CA ARG A 5 -28.71 -30.52 33.67
C ARG A 5 -27.64 -31.54 33.30
N GLN A 6 -27.78 -32.74 33.86
CA GLN A 6 -26.96 -33.87 33.46
C GLN A 6 -27.67 -34.69 32.38
N ARG A 7 -26.96 -35.01 31.29
CA ARG A 7 -27.48 -35.90 30.24
C ARG A 7 -26.32 -36.78 29.72
N LYS A 8 -26.54 -38.08 29.70
CA LYS A 8 -25.55 -39.09 29.26
C LYS A 8 -24.16 -38.88 29.87
N GLY A 9 -24.08 -38.68 31.18
CA GLY A 9 -22.82 -38.53 31.91
C GLY A 9 -22.11 -37.16 31.74
N ARG A 10 -22.69 -36.22 30.98
CA ARG A 10 -22.15 -34.86 30.78
C ARG A 10 -23.05 -33.80 31.37
N TRP A 11 -22.47 -32.67 31.77
CA TRP A 11 -23.18 -31.54 32.36
C TRP A 11 -23.38 -30.44 31.30
N THR A 12 -24.65 -30.17 30.96
CA THR A 12 -25.02 -29.13 29.99
C THR A 12 -25.53 -27.91 30.73
N VAL A 13 -24.96 -26.75 30.44
CA VAL A 13 -25.39 -25.43 30.90
C VAL A 13 -26.26 -24.80 29.82
N GLU A 14 -27.41 -24.25 30.23
CA GLU A 14 -28.28 -23.44 29.40
C GLU A 14 -28.46 -22.07 30.06
N ILE A 15 -28.09 -20.97 29.43
CA ILE A 15 -28.27 -19.61 29.93
C ILE A 15 -29.14 -18.84 28.94
N LYS A 16 -30.30 -18.33 29.42
CA LYS A 16 -31.23 -17.51 28.63
C LYS A 16 -30.87 -16.03 28.71
N LYS A 17 -30.68 -15.37 27.59
CA LYS A 17 -30.54 -13.92 27.50
C LYS A 17 -31.91 -13.22 27.42
N ARG A 18 -32.01 -11.96 27.86
CA ARG A 18 -33.26 -11.15 27.86
C ARG A 18 -33.97 -11.06 26.49
N ARG A 19 -33.30 -11.33 25.35
CA ARG A 19 -33.86 -11.29 23.99
C ARG A 19 -33.98 -12.66 23.32
N GLY A 20 -34.16 -13.74 24.10
CA GLY A 20 -34.49 -15.05 23.54
C GLY A 20 -33.30 -15.92 23.06
N HIS A 21 -32.12 -15.38 22.94
CA HIS A 21 -30.92 -16.17 22.61
C HIS A 21 -30.48 -17.00 23.81
N LYS A 22 -30.23 -18.30 23.57
CA LYS A 22 -29.78 -19.24 24.59
C LYS A 22 -28.32 -19.61 24.32
N ILE A 23 -27.53 -19.67 25.39
CA ILE A 23 -26.16 -20.16 25.40
C ILE A 23 -26.20 -21.60 25.89
N TYR A 24 -25.59 -22.51 25.14
CA TYR A 24 -25.46 -23.92 25.50
C TYR A 24 -23.98 -24.29 25.52
N GLU A 25 -23.54 -24.93 26.63
CA GLU A 25 -22.20 -25.48 26.71
C GLU A 25 -22.25 -26.79 27.50
N THR A 26 -21.33 -27.73 27.15
CA THR A 26 -21.36 -29.08 27.75
C THR A 26 -20.01 -29.44 28.33
N PHE A 27 -20.00 -29.86 29.59
CA PHE A 27 -18.80 -30.15 30.37
C PHE A 27 -18.80 -31.61 30.87
N THR A 28 -17.62 -32.14 31.13
CA THR A 28 -17.42 -33.45 31.74
C THR A 28 -17.59 -33.39 33.26
N LYS A 29 -17.26 -32.27 33.90
CA LYS A 29 -17.33 -32.06 35.35
C LYS A 29 -18.39 -31.01 35.70
N LYS A 30 -19.10 -31.26 36.80
CA LYS A 30 -20.11 -30.33 37.32
C LYS A 30 -19.50 -29.01 37.78
N SER A 31 -18.30 -29.05 38.37
CA SER A 31 -17.58 -27.85 38.82
C SER A 31 -17.30 -26.90 37.70
N ASP A 32 -16.87 -27.39 36.50
CA ASP A 32 -16.56 -26.56 35.34
C ASP A 32 -17.84 -25.96 34.75
N ALA A 33 -18.94 -26.73 34.74
CA ALA A 33 -20.25 -26.25 34.32
C ALA A 33 -20.78 -25.12 35.22
N LEU A 34 -20.63 -25.25 36.54
CA LEU A 34 -21.00 -24.19 37.49
C LEU A 34 -20.16 -22.94 37.35
N ARG A 35 -18.85 -23.11 37.23
CA ARG A 35 -17.93 -21.99 37.02
C ARG A 35 -18.30 -21.21 35.75
N PHE A 36 -18.44 -21.91 34.62
CA PHE A 36 -18.83 -21.32 33.35
C PHE A 36 -20.15 -20.55 33.45
N MET A 37 -21.17 -21.14 34.11
CA MET A 37 -22.47 -20.52 34.32
C MET A 37 -22.33 -19.19 35.07
N ASN A 38 -21.64 -19.20 36.20
CA ASN A 38 -21.49 -18.02 37.06
C ASN A 38 -20.70 -16.93 36.39
N GLU A 39 -19.57 -17.24 35.71
CA GLU A 39 -18.78 -16.30 34.96
C GLU A 39 -19.59 -15.69 33.81
N THR A 40 -20.32 -16.51 33.06
CA THR A 40 -21.12 -16.05 31.92
C THR A 40 -22.27 -15.15 32.37
N GLU A 41 -22.99 -15.52 33.47
CA GLU A 41 -24.05 -14.69 34.04
C GLU A 41 -23.50 -13.34 34.52
N THR A 42 -22.34 -13.34 35.21
CA THR A 42 -21.66 -12.12 35.65
C THR A 42 -21.30 -11.22 34.45
N MET A 43 -20.77 -11.81 33.38
CA MET A 43 -20.46 -11.08 32.15
C MET A 43 -21.71 -10.48 31.48
N ILE A 44 -22.83 -11.25 31.50
CA ILE A 44 -24.11 -10.76 30.96
C ILE A 44 -24.65 -9.61 31.81
N GLN A 45 -24.62 -9.71 33.15
CA GLN A 45 -25.06 -8.66 34.07
C GLN A 45 -24.23 -7.37 33.89
N GLN A 46 -22.94 -7.51 33.67
CA GLN A 46 -22.02 -6.40 33.41
C GLN A 46 -22.09 -5.85 31.98
N ASN A 47 -22.95 -6.34 31.09
CA ASN A 47 -22.99 -6.05 29.65
C ASN A 47 -21.67 -6.32 28.92
N LYS A 48 -20.80 -7.18 29.47
CA LYS A 48 -19.50 -7.55 28.90
C LYS A 48 -19.52 -8.83 28.08
N TYR A 49 -20.58 -9.61 28.18
CA TYR A 49 -20.68 -10.87 27.44
C TYR A 49 -20.72 -10.62 25.95
N ARG A 50 -19.84 -11.29 25.23
CA ARG A 50 -19.79 -11.31 23.77
C ARG A 50 -19.89 -12.76 23.28
N ASP A 51 -20.72 -12.96 22.26
CA ASP A 51 -20.95 -14.28 21.69
C ASP A 51 -19.81 -14.63 20.72
N VAL A 52 -19.06 -15.69 21.03
CA VAL A 52 -17.94 -16.19 20.20
C VAL A 52 -18.37 -17.35 19.29
N SER A 53 -19.64 -17.75 19.30
CA SER A 53 -20.13 -18.93 18.58
C SER A 53 -19.90 -18.84 17.07
N GLU A 54 -20.09 -17.66 16.48
CA GLU A 54 -19.80 -17.44 15.06
C GLU A 54 -18.30 -17.50 14.78
N ALA A 55 -17.47 -16.92 15.63
CA ALA A 55 -16.01 -16.96 15.48
C ALA A 55 -15.45 -18.38 15.62
N SER A 56 -16.06 -19.23 16.47
CA SER A 56 -15.64 -20.63 16.64
C SER A 56 -15.98 -21.53 15.46
N LYS A 57 -16.96 -21.15 14.63
CA LYS A 57 -17.37 -21.89 13.42
C LYS A 57 -16.74 -21.30 12.14
N THR A 58 -16.21 -20.09 12.20
CA THR A 58 -15.71 -19.36 11.05
C THR A 58 -14.21 -19.50 10.95
N SER A 59 -13.71 -20.11 9.88
CA SER A 59 -12.27 -20.18 9.61
C SER A 59 -11.74 -18.87 9.01
N LEU A 60 -10.43 -18.61 9.15
CA LEU A 60 -9.77 -17.47 8.53
C LEU A 60 -9.98 -17.47 7.01
N ARG A 61 -10.05 -18.64 6.37
CA ARG A 61 -10.36 -18.79 4.94
C ARG A 61 -11.70 -18.14 4.58
N VAL A 62 -12.73 -18.41 5.35
CA VAL A 62 -14.08 -17.86 5.15
C VAL A 62 -14.05 -16.33 5.25
N VAL A 63 -13.37 -15.80 6.28
CA VAL A 63 -13.20 -14.36 6.48
C VAL A 63 -12.51 -13.70 5.29
N LEU A 64 -11.39 -14.27 4.82
CA LEU A 64 -10.64 -13.71 3.69
C LEU A 64 -11.45 -13.75 2.38
N HIS A 65 -12.17 -14.83 2.11
CA HIS A 65 -13.05 -14.90 0.94
C HIS A 65 -14.20 -13.89 1.02
N ARG A 66 -14.81 -13.72 2.18
CA ARG A 66 -15.86 -12.71 2.40
C ARG A 66 -15.30 -11.31 2.20
N TYR A 67 -14.12 -11.02 2.73
CA TYR A 67 -13.45 -9.74 2.55
C TYR A 67 -13.15 -9.44 1.06
N LEU A 68 -12.69 -10.44 0.30
CA LEU A 68 -12.47 -10.32 -1.14
C LEU A 68 -13.76 -10.03 -1.90
N ARG A 69 -14.86 -10.69 -1.52
CA ARG A 69 -16.16 -10.56 -2.18
C ARG A 69 -16.85 -9.24 -1.86
N GLU A 70 -16.81 -8.78 -0.61
CA GLU A 70 -17.61 -7.64 -0.15
C GLU A 70 -16.83 -6.32 -0.20
N ILE A 71 -15.54 -6.34 0.11
CA ILE A 71 -14.74 -5.11 0.25
C ILE A 71 -13.82 -4.87 -0.95
N VAL A 72 -13.14 -5.91 -1.43
CA VAL A 72 -12.14 -5.74 -2.50
C VAL A 72 -12.81 -5.52 -3.86
N LYS A 73 -14.07 -5.96 -4.05
CA LYS A 73 -14.80 -5.76 -5.31
C LYS A 73 -14.89 -4.29 -5.73
N ASP A 74 -14.95 -3.37 -4.77
CA ASP A 74 -15.16 -1.92 -5.02
C ASP A 74 -13.85 -1.13 -5.07
N LYS A 75 -12.69 -1.78 -4.85
CA LYS A 75 -11.39 -1.11 -4.93
C LYS A 75 -10.94 -0.91 -6.38
N LYS A 76 -10.32 0.23 -6.68
CA LYS A 76 -9.75 0.55 -8.02
C LYS A 76 -8.74 -0.53 -8.49
N GLU A 77 -7.89 -1.06 -7.60
CA GLU A 77 -6.85 -2.06 -7.92
C GLU A 77 -7.26 -3.50 -7.52
N LYS A 78 -8.48 -3.93 -7.83
CA LYS A 78 -9.05 -5.25 -7.46
C LYS A 78 -8.10 -6.42 -7.72
N ARG A 79 -7.47 -6.44 -8.91
CA ARG A 79 -6.59 -7.54 -9.33
C ARG A 79 -5.36 -7.66 -8.44
N ARG A 80 -4.76 -6.52 -8.09
CA ARG A 80 -3.55 -6.45 -7.27
C ARG A 80 -3.84 -6.83 -5.82
N GLU A 81 -4.97 -6.36 -5.29
CA GLU A 81 -5.43 -6.76 -3.96
C GLU A 81 -5.71 -8.27 -3.92
N ARG A 82 -6.51 -8.81 -4.85
CA ARG A 82 -6.80 -10.26 -4.92
C ARG A 82 -5.52 -11.11 -4.95
N SER A 83 -4.50 -10.68 -5.68
CA SER A 83 -3.23 -11.42 -5.76
C SER A 83 -2.58 -11.61 -4.39
N LYS A 84 -2.62 -10.60 -3.50
CA LYS A 84 -2.08 -10.71 -2.14
C LYS A 84 -2.85 -11.74 -1.30
N TYR A 85 -4.18 -11.66 -1.32
CA TYR A 85 -5.02 -12.62 -0.58
C TYR A 85 -4.88 -14.03 -1.11
N ASN A 86 -4.71 -14.23 -2.43
CA ASN A 86 -4.50 -15.53 -3.02
C ASN A 86 -3.19 -16.20 -2.54
N VAL A 87 -2.16 -15.42 -2.23
CA VAL A 87 -0.94 -15.94 -1.62
C VAL A 87 -1.23 -16.43 -0.19
N ILE A 88 -1.91 -15.63 0.61
CA ILE A 88 -2.28 -15.99 1.99
C ILE A 88 -3.18 -17.22 2.02
N LEU A 89 -4.15 -17.33 1.11
CA LEU A 89 -5.12 -18.43 1.01
C LEU A 89 -4.48 -19.80 0.71
N ARG A 90 -3.22 -19.83 0.28
CA ARG A 90 -2.46 -21.09 0.05
C ARG A 90 -1.81 -21.63 1.32
N ASN A 91 -1.66 -20.82 2.37
CA ASN A 91 -1.03 -21.23 3.62
C ASN A 91 -2.04 -21.93 4.54
N ASP A 92 -1.58 -22.88 5.33
CA ASP A 92 -2.42 -23.68 6.22
C ASP A 92 -3.05 -22.88 7.38
N ILE A 93 -2.49 -21.74 7.74
CA ILE A 93 -3.06 -20.85 8.76
C ILE A 93 -4.55 -20.52 8.49
N VAL A 94 -4.96 -20.48 7.23
CA VAL A 94 -6.33 -20.13 6.85
C VAL A 94 -7.37 -21.20 7.18
N LYS A 95 -6.92 -22.42 7.50
CA LYS A 95 -7.79 -23.54 7.92
C LYS A 95 -8.28 -23.40 9.35
N LYS A 96 -7.52 -22.68 10.20
CA LYS A 96 -7.88 -22.48 11.62
C LYS A 96 -9.12 -21.62 11.77
N HIS A 97 -9.95 -21.95 12.76
CA HIS A 97 -11.07 -21.12 13.16
C HIS A 97 -10.57 -19.88 13.92
N LEU A 98 -11.35 -18.80 13.90
CA LEU A 98 -10.92 -17.52 14.46
C LEU A 98 -10.57 -17.60 15.94
N THR A 99 -11.31 -18.40 16.73
CA THR A 99 -11.06 -18.61 18.16
C THR A 99 -9.78 -19.41 18.45
N GLU A 100 -9.28 -20.18 17.48
CA GLU A 100 -8.06 -20.98 17.61
C GLU A 100 -6.80 -20.19 17.24
N LEU A 101 -6.97 -19.06 16.56
CA LEU A 101 -5.86 -18.24 16.08
C LEU A 101 -5.18 -17.52 17.23
N LYS A 102 -3.88 -17.76 17.36
CA LYS A 102 -3.00 -17.12 18.34
C LYS A 102 -1.97 -16.24 17.62
N SER A 103 -1.41 -15.26 18.32
CA SER A 103 -0.32 -14.44 17.78
C SER A 103 0.88 -15.26 17.31
N SER A 104 1.15 -16.41 17.95
CA SER A 104 2.20 -17.36 17.55
C SER A 104 1.97 -17.96 16.16
N ASP A 105 0.73 -18.15 15.72
CA ASP A 105 0.44 -18.68 14.39
C ASP A 105 0.84 -17.67 13.29
N PHE A 106 0.62 -16.39 13.55
CA PHE A 106 1.04 -15.32 12.63
C PHE A 106 2.54 -15.09 12.67
N ALA A 107 3.19 -15.29 13.81
CA ALA A 107 4.65 -15.30 13.89
C ALA A 107 5.23 -16.46 13.06
N LYS A 108 4.67 -17.67 13.19
CA LYS A 108 5.07 -18.82 12.36
C LYS A 108 4.87 -18.54 10.87
N TYR A 109 3.69 -18.01 10.48
CA TYR A 109 3.44 -17.58 9.09
C TYR A 109 4.51 -16.59 8.60
N ARG A 110 4.84 -15.58 9.42
CA ARG A 110 5.89 -14.60 9.13
C ARG A 110 7.23 -15.30 8.82
N ASP A 111 7.64 -16.20 9.70
CA ASP A 111 8.94 -16.86 9.61
C ASP A 111 9.01 -17.79 8.39
N GLU A 112 7.96 -18.57 8.11
CA GLU A 112 7.82 -19.36 6.87
C GLU A 112 7.94 -18.49 5.60
N ARG A 113 7.37 -17.28 5.61
CA ARG A 113 7.46 -16.37 4.46
C ARG A 113 8.87 -15.81 4.27
N LEU A 114 9.59 -15.57 5.37
CA LEU A 114 10.99 -15.13 5.32
C LEU A 114 11.90 -16.24 4.79
N GLU A 115 11.71 -17.48 5.22
CA GLU A 115 12.43 -18.66 4.71
C GLU A 115 12.24 -18.84 3.20
N LEU A 116 11.06 -18.51 2.67
CA LEU A 116 10.78 -18.47 1.23
C LEU A 116 11.41 -17.25 0.51
N GLY A 117 12.25 -16.47 1.18
CA GLY A 117 12.95 -15.31 0.61
C GLY A 117 12.10 -14.07 0.40
N MET A 118 10.92 -13.96 1.05
CA MET A 118 10.11 -12.76 0.96
C MET A 118 10.69 -11.62 1.77
N THR A 119 10.56 -10.39 1.27
CA THR A 119 11.05 -9.20 1.98
C THR A 119 10.15 -8.86 3.17
N ASN A 120 10.73 -8.23 4.22
CA ASN A 120 10.02 -7.76 5.40
C ASN A 120 8.76 -6.94 5.04
N SER A 121 8.87 -6.04 4.08
CA SER A 121 7.75 -5.21 3.61
C SER A 121 6.63 -6.05 2.96
N THR A 122 6.96 -7.13 2.25
CA THR A 122 5.96 -8.04 1.68
C THR A 122 5.22 -8.80 2.78
N VAL A 123 5.95 -9.36 3.73
CA VAL A 123 5.39 -10.10 4.87
C VAL A 123 4.51 -9.19 5.74
N ASN A 124 4.97 -7.98 6.04
CA ASN A 124 4.20 -6.99 6.80
C ASN A 124 2.88 -6.63 6.09
N ARG A 125 2.86 -6.56 4.76
CA ARG A 125 1.64 -6.31 3.99
C ARG A 125 0.67 -7.49 4.05
N GLU A 126 1.17 -8.72 3.97
CA GLU A 126 0.37 -9.93 4.13
C GLU A 126 -0.27 -10.01 5.52
N LEU A 127 0.52 -9.78 6.59
CA LEU A 127 0.03 -9.69 7.97
C LEU A 127 -1.03 -8.57 8.12
N SER A 128 -0.79 -7.42 7.49
CA SER A 128 -1.76 -6.31 7.52
C SER A 128 -3.06 -6.66 6.79
N CYS A 129 -3.03 -7.44 5.70
CA CYS A 129 -4.23 -7.93 5.02
C CYS A 129 -5.05 -8.84 5.94
N MET A 130 -4.40 -9.79 6.64
CA MET A 130 -5.08 -10.66 7.60
C MET A 130 -5.64 -9.87 8.77
N ARG A 131 -4.86 -8.95 9.35
CA ARG A 131 -5.30 -8.07 10.44
C ARG A 131 -6.57 -7.29 10.09
N VAL A 132 -6.58 -6.65 8.92
CA VAL A 132 -7.73 -5.83 8.48
C VAL A 132 -8.96 -6.70 8.24
N ALA A 133 -8.80 -7.87 7.63
CA ALA A 133 -9.93 -8.78 7.39
C ALA A 133 -10.52 -9.35 8.69
N ILE A 134 -9.66 -9.76 9.64
CA ILE A 134 -10.09 -10.21 10.96
C ILE A 134 -10.77 -9.06 11.73
N GLN A 135 -10.20 -7.85 11.72
CA GLN A 135 -10.82 -6.70 12.39
C GLN A 135 -12.21 -6.43 11.83
N LYS A 136 -12.36 -6.45 10.50
CA LYS A 136 -13.67 -6.29 9.85
C LYS A 136 -14.67 -7.36 10.28
N SER A 137 -14.21 -8.59 10.46
CA SER A 137 -15.08 -9.68 10.93
C SER A 137 -15.55 -9.49 12.38
N ILE A 138 -14.69 -8.91 13.22
CA ILE A 138 -15.03 -8.55 14.61
C ILE A 138 -16.05 -7.41 14.63
N ASP A 139 -15.77 -6.34 13.86
CA ASP A 139 -16.52 -5.10 13.93
C ASP A 139 -17.90 -5.19 13.26
N GLU A 140 -18.03 -5.95 12.16
CA GLU A 140 -19.22 -5.90 11.31
C GLU A 140 -19.87 -7.27 11.01
N TRP A 141 -19.16 -8.40 11.23
CA TRP A 141 -19.68 -9.71 10.83
C TRP A 141 -20.03 -10.63 12.00
N ASN A 142 -20.14 -10.06 13.19
CA ASN A 142 -20.46 -10.76 14.43
C ASN A 142 -19.48 -11.88 14.82
N CYS A 143 -18.29 -11.92 14.24
CA CYS A 143 -17.25 -12.87 14.59
C CYS A 143 -16.43 -12.31 15.76
N TRP A 144 -17.04 -12.17 16.92
CA TRP A 144 -16.38 -11.51 18.04
C TRP A 144 -15.17 -12.31 18.55
N LEU A 145 -14.07 -11.58 18.79
CA LEU A 145 -12.86 -12.04 19.47
C LEU A 145 -12.51 -11.03 20.56
N HIS A 146 -11.87 -11.48 21.63
CA HIS A 146 -11.41 -10.58 22.68
C HIS A 146 -10.43 -9.53 22.16
N GLU A 147 -9.50 -9.95 21.31
CA GLU A 147 -8.57 -9.08 20.61
C GLU A 147 -8.24 -9.64 19.22
N ASN A 148 -7.74 -8.78 18.34
CA ASN A 148 -7.23 -9.23 17.06
C ASN A 148 -5.87 -9.94 17.26
N PRO A 149 -5.75 -11.23 16.89
CA PRO A 149 -4.53 -12.00 17.14
C PRO A 149 -3.31 -11.53 16.33
N VAL A 150 -3.51 -10.71 15.28
CA VAL A 150 -2.40 -10.11 14.52
C VAL A 150 -1.91 -8.87 15.24
N LYS A 151 -1.01 -9.04 16.20
CA LYS A 151 -0.46 -7.95 17.01
C LYS A 151 0.59 -7.14 16.22
N SER A 152 0.78 -5.88 16.63
CA SER A 152 1.79 -5.00 16.02
C SER A 152 3.21 -5.48 16.27
N SER A 153 3.46 -6.15 17.39
CA SER A 153 4.76 -6.72 17.77
C SER A 153 5.27 -7.84 16.84
N ILE A 154 4.37 -8.43 16.02
CA ILE A 154 4.76 -9.46 15.04
C ILE A 154 5.39 -8.84 13.80
N LYS A 155 5.17 -7.56 13.54
CA LYS A 155 5.69 -6.88 12.36
C LYS A 155 7.21 -6.78 12.40
N LEU A 156 7.80 -6.95 11.23
CA LEU A 156 9.23 -6.81 10.99
C LEU A 156 9.60 -5.34 10.77
N THR A 157 10.81 -4.98 11.19
CA THR A 157 11.40 -3.70 10.79
C THR A 157 11.56 -3.69 9.28
N GLU A 158 11.01 -2.67 8.61
CA GLU A 158 11.17 -2.54 7.17
C GLU A 158 12.56 -1.98 6.86
N ASN A 159 13.09 -2.37 5.70
CA ASN A 159 14.34 -1.79 5.21
C ASN A 159 14.19 -0.28 5.05
N PRO A 160 15.27 0.49 5.26
CA PRO A 160 15.26 1.93 5.06
C PRO A 160 14.78 2.27 3.65
N ALA A 161 14.22 3.46 3.52
CA ALA A 161 13.76 3.94 2.22
C ALA A 161 14.93 3.95 1.24
N ARG A 162 14.65 3.52 0.01
CA ARG A 162 15.67 3.51 -1.04
C ARG A 162 16.08 4.95 -1.38
N GLU A 163 17.37 5.23 -1.43
CA GLU A 163 17.93 6.57 -1.67
C GLU A 163 18.57 6.74 -3.08
N ARG A 164 18.34 5.81 -3.98
CA ARG A 164 18.90 5.78 -5.33
C ARG A 164 18.46 7.00 -6.14
N ARG A 165 19.43 7.78 -6.60
CA ARG A 165 19.33 8.88 -7.57
C ARG A 165 20.09 8.52 -8.86
N LEU A 166 20.01 9.35 -9.88
CA LEU A 166 20.89 9.22 -11.04
C LEU A 166 22.35 9.41 -10.62
N ARG A 167 23.23 8.49 -11.03
CA ARG A 167 24.66 8.62 -10.86
C ARG A 167 25.25 9.45 -12.01
N PRO A 168 26.43 10.06 -11.82
CA PRO A 168 27.12 10.77 -12.90
C PRO A 168 27.24 9.90 -14.17
N GLY A 169 26.91 10.47 -15.32
CA GLY A 169 26.95 9.79 -16.61
C GLY A 169 25.79 8.86 -16.96
N GLU A 170 24.90 8.51 -15.99
CA GLU A 170 23.76 7.63 -16.30
C GLU A 170 22.68 8.29 -17.13
N TYR A 171 22.45 9.59 -16.92
CA TYR A 171 21.52 10.36 -17.73
C TYR A 171 21.95 10.38 -19.20
N GLU A 172 23.21 10.68 -19.47
CA GLU A 172 23.79 10.74 -20.81
C GLU A 172 23.71 9.39 -21.52
N LYS A 173 24.01 8.28 -20.80
CA LYS A 173 23.86 6.92 -21.32
C LYS A 173 22.43 6.60 -21.72
N LEU A 174 21.46 6.97 -20.88
CA LEU A 174 20.03 6.77 -21.17
C LEU A 174 19.62 7.59 -22.40
N MET A 175 20.00 8.86 -22.48
CA MET A 175 19.68 9.73 -23.62
C MET A 175 20.29 9.22 -24.92
N THR A 176 21.54 8.75 -24.91
CA THR A 176 22.21 8.17 -26.09
C THR A 176 21.45 6.99 -26.64
N VAL A 177 20.99 6.07 -25.76
CA VAL A 177 20.21 4.88 -26.17
C VAL A 177 18.82 5.27 -26.65
N CYS A 178 18.17 6.24 -26.01
CA CYS A 178 16.85 6.73 -26.42
C CYS A 178 16.89 7.32 -27.83
N LYS A 179 17.86 8.20 -28.12
CA LYS A 179 18.03 8.88 -29.44
C LYS A 179 18.25 7.89 -30.58
N ARG A 180 18.97 6.79 -30.33
CA ARG A 180 19.21 5.72 -31.32
C ARG A 180 17.97 4.89 -31.67
N SER A 181 16.93 4.97 -30.87
CA SER A 181 15.75 4.08 -30.96
C SER A 181 14.55 4.71 -31.68
N THR A 182 14.72 5.86 -32.34
CA THR A 182 13.61 6.65 -32.91
C THR A 182 13.21 6.17 -34.31
N LYS A 183 12.22 5.27 -34.37
CA LYS A 183 11.35 5.12 -35.53
C LYS A 183 10.10 5.96 -35.28
N PHE A 184 9.79 6.94 -36.13
CA PHE A 184 8.69 7.91 -35.97
C PHE A 184 7.28 7.28 -35.77
N SER A 185 7.09 6.03 -36.12
CA SER A 185 5.83 5.29 -35.95
C SER A 185 5.72 4.47 -34.67
N SER A 186 6.73 4.52 -33.79
CA SER A 186 6.81 3.69 -32.59
C SER A 186 6.66 4.53 -31.32
N PRO A 187 6.00 4.02 -30.25
CA PRO A 187 6.03 4.64 -28.93
C PRO A 187 7.43 4.92 -28.39
N SER A 188 8.48 4.42 -29.04
CA SER A 188 9.88 4.67 -28.67
C SER A 188 10.30 6.14 -28.74
N ILE A 189 9.66 6.97 -29.56
CA ILE A 189 9.92 8.41 -29.64
C ILE A 189 9.66 9.16 -28.32
N TYR A 190 8.77 8.61 -27.49
CA TYR A 190 8.41 9.25 -26.21
C TYR A 190 9.39 8.95 -25.07
N TRP A 191 10.41 8.08 -25.24
CA TRP A 191 11.29 7.70 -24.11
C TRP A 191 12.17 8.85 -23.63
N CYS A 192 12.89 9.55 -24.51
CA CYS A 192 13.69 10.72 -24.10
C CYS A 192 12.81 11.79 -23.48
N PRO A 193 11.71 12.23 -24.13
CA PRO A 193 10.78 13.18 -23.55
C PRO A 193 10.20 12.73 -22.20
N ALA A 194 9.84 11.47 -22.06
CA ALA A 194 9.27 10.94 -20.82
C ALA A 194 10.25 10.95 -19.64
N ILE A 195 11.52 10.64 -19.88
CA ILE A 195 12.57 10.69 -18.85
C ILE A 195 12.80 12.14 -18.42
N ASN A 196 12.95 13.07 -19.37
CA ASN A 196 13.15 14.50 -19.09
C ASN A 196 11.95 15.05 -18.30
N TRP A 197 10.75 14.75 -18.75
CA TRP A 197 9.52 15.13 -18.03
C TRP A 197 9.49 14.62 -16.59
N ALA A 198 9.84 13.34 -16.37
CA ALA A 198 9.86 12.75 -15.04
C ALA A 198 10.86 13.44 -14.11
N ILE A 199 12.04 13.81 -14.62
CA ILE A 199 13.10 14.50 -13.86
C ILE A 199 12.72 15.97 -13.58
N GLU A 200 12.04 16.64 -14.50
CA GLU A 200 11.67 18.06 -14.33
C GLU A 200 10.43 18.26 -13.47
N THR A 201 9.44 17.35 -13.55
CA THR A 201 8.15 17.53 -12.88
C THR A 201 7.98 16.71 -11.60
N GLY A 202 8.74 15.62 -11.46
CA GLY A 202 8.58 14.69 -10.35
C GLY A 202 7.21 13.99 -10.30
N MET A 203 6.43 13.98 -11.38
CA MET A 203 5.14 13.31 -11.46
C MET A 203 5.26 11.80 -11.21
N ARG A 204 4.23 11.18 -10.62
CA ARG A 204 4.17 9.72 -10.55
C ARG A 204 3.97 9.14 -11.95
N LEU A 205 4.50 7.95 -12.21
CA LEU A 205 4.35 7.31 -13.52
C LEU A 205 2.90 7.25 -14.00
N SER A 206 1.97 6.89 -13.12
CA SER A 206 0.54 6.84 -13.48
C SER A 206 -0.02 8.21 -13.87
N GLU A 207 0.42 9.27 -13.19
CA GLU A 207 0.00 10.65 -13.49
C GLU A 207 0.58 11.09 -14.84
N GLN A 208 1.84 10.79 -15.12
CA GLN A 208 2.48 11.10 -16.39
C GLN A 208 1.82 10.37 -17.58
N LEU A 209 1.55 9.07 -17.44
CA LEU A 209 0.96 8.28 -18.53
C LEU A 209 -0.53 8.58 -18.78
N THR A 210 -1.20 9.25 -17.84
CA THR A 210 -2.60 9.69 -17.99
C THR A 210 -2.74 11.19 -18.24
N LEU A 211 -1.61 11.92 -18.31
CA LEU A 211 -1.60 13.36 -18.56
C LEU A 211 -2.13 13.65 -19.97
N ARG A 212 -3.03 14.59 -20.06
CA ARG A 212 -3.65 15.02 -21.33
C ARG A 212 -3.23 16.45 -21.70
N TRP A 213 -3.18 16.74 -22.96
CA TRP A 213 -2.86 18.08 -23.47
C TRP A 213 -3.83 19.16 -22.98
N GLU A 214 -5.09 18.82 -22.79
CA GLU A 214 -6.12 19.74 -22.23
C GLU A 214 -5.80 20.23 -20.81
N ASN A 215 -4.96 19.47 -20.09
CA ASN A 215 -4.53 19.79 -18.72
C ASN A 215 -3.22 20.60 -18.68
N ILE A 216 -2.69 21.01 -19.82
CA ILE A 216 -1.45 21.79 -19.92
C ILE A 216 -1.75 23.20 -20.38
N ASP A 217 -1.36 24.17 -19.58
CA ASP A 217 -1.38 25.58 -19.95
C ASP A 217 0.09 26.03 -20.18
N ILE A 218 0.47 26.16 -21.46
CA ILE A 218 1.82 26.56 -21.86
C ILE A 218 2.09 28.02 -21.46
N ASN A 219 1.08 28.90 -21.55
CA ASN A 219 1.25 30.32 -21.25
C ASN A 219 1.47 30.53 -19.74
N LYS A 220 0.69 29.83 -18.90
CA LYS A 220 0.88 29.84 -17.44
C LYS A 220 2.00 28.93 -16.99
N ARG A 221 2.57 28.13 -17.89
CA ARG A 221 3.62 27.15 -17.59
C ARG A 221 3.19 26.17 -16.50
N THR A 222 2.01 25.58 -16.65
CA THR A 222 1.44 24.67 -15.64
C THR A 222 0.85 23.43 -16.26
N ALA A 223 0.86 22.34 -15.47
CA ALA A 223 0.14 21.09 -15.77
C ALA A 223 -0.80 20.78 -14.60
N TYR A 224 -2.08 20.71 -14.89
CA TYR A 224 -3.12 20.37 -13.90
C TYR A 224 -3.31 18.85 -13.81
N LEU A 225 -3.36 18.33 -12.60
CA LEU A 225 -3.61 16.93 -12.32
C LEU A 225 -4.94 16.79 -11.56
N PRO A 226 -6.01 16.32 -12.22
CA PRO A 226 -7.30 16.09 -11.59
C PRO A 226 -7.22 15.07 -10.44
N ALA A 227 -8.09 15.21 -9.45
CA ALA A 227 -8.11 14.35 -8.26
C ALA A 227 -8.25 12.85 -8.60
N GLU A 228 -9.02 12.53 -9.64
CA GLU A 228 -9.31 11.18 -10.11
C GLU A 228 -8.06 10.43 -10.61
N LEU A 229 -7.09 11.19 -11.13
CA LEU A 229 -5.83 10.65 -11.69
C LEU A 229 -4.73 10.57 -10.64
N THR A 230 -4.90 11.23 -9.48
CA THR A 230 -3.89 11.23 -8.42
C THR A 230 -4.11 10.07 -7.43
N LYS A 231 -3.02 9.53 -6.91
CA LYS A 231 -3.07 8.50 -5.86
C LYS A 231 -3.72 9.02 -4.57
N THR A 232 -3.57 10.31 -4.30
CA THR A 232 -4.03 10.96 -3.07
C THR A 232 -5.47 11.47 -3.14
N LYS A 233 -6.13 11.33 -4.30
CA LYS A 233 -7.45 11.89 -4.60
C LYS A 233 -7.55 13.40 -4.32
N LYS A 234 -6.43 14.11 -4.41
CA LYS A 234 -6.37 15.58 -4.35
C LYS A 234 -5.82 16.08 -5.67
N SER A 235 -6.52 17.03 -6.29
CA SER A 235 -6.01 17.73 -7.47
C SER A 235 -4.79 18.58 -7.09
N ARG A 236 -3.91 18.80 -8.05
CA ARG A 236 -2.81 19.76 -7.91
C ARG A 236 -2.35 20.28 -9.25
N THR A 237 -1.70 21.43 -9.23
CA THR A 237 -1.05 22.04 -10.38
C THR A 237 0.46 21.93 -10.20
N VAL A 238 1.16 21.49 -11.25
CA VAL A 238 2.60 21.36 -11.29
C VAL A 238 3.16 22.48 -12.17
N ALA A 239 4.09 23.27 -11.64
CA ALA A 239 4.79 24.29 -12.42
C ALA A 239 5.79 23.61 -13.40
N LEU A 240 5.90 24.15 -14.60
CA LEU A 240 6.75 23.61 -15.66
C LEU A 240 8.01 24.45 -15.81
N THR A 241 9.16 23.80 -15.74
CA THR A 241 10.46 24.39 -16.04
C THR A 241 10.61 24.66 -17.54
N ASN A 242 11.61 25.44 -17.95
CA ASN A 242 11.93 25.65 -19.36
C ASN A 242 12.15 24.31 -20.08
N ASN A 243 12.93 23.42 -19.49
CA ASN A 243 13.19 22.09 -20.04
C ASN A 243 11.89 21.23 -20.17
N ALA A 244 10.96 21.35 -19.23
CA ALA A 244 9.65 20.67 -19.35
C ALA A 244 8.82 21.23 -20.51
N LEU A 245 8.88 22.54 -20.77
CA LEU A 245 8.23 23.16 -21.93
C LEU A 245 8.88 22.75 -23.25
N GLU A 246 10.20 22.62 -23.31
CA GLU A 246 10.91 22.10 -24.49
C GLU A 246 10.46 20.66 -24.80
N VAL A 247 10.38 19.81 -23.81
CA VAL A 247 9.82 18.44 -23.97
C VAL A 247 8.46 18.49 -24.64
N LEU A 248 7.58 19.39 -24.24
CA LEU A 248 6.23 19.50 -24.84
C LEU A 248 6.25 19.99 -26.29
N ARG A 249 7.25 20.78 -26.69
CA ARG A 249 7.41 21.27 -28.08
C ARG A 249 7.91 20.16 -29.00
N GLU A 250 8.72 19.24 -28.48
CA GLU A 250 9.35 18.17 -29.26
C GLU A 250 8.43 16.98 -29.53
N ILE A 251 7.43 16.74 -28.66
CA ILE A 251 6.55 15.56 -28.78
C ILE A 251 5.34 15.82 -29.68
N PRO A 252 5.03 14.88 -30.61
CA PRO A 252 3.85 15.00 -31.44
C PRO A 252 2.57 14.85 -30.60
N ARG A 253 1.55 15.63 -30.96
CA ARG A 253 0.23 15.49 -30.33
C ARG A 253 -0.44 14.18 -30.76
N HIS A 254 -0.76 13.35 -29.80
CA HIS A 254 -1.44 12.08 -30.04
C HIS A 254 -2.95 12.30 -30.22
N ILE A 255 -3.58 11.54 -31.14
CA ILE A 255 -5.02 11.67 -31.52
C ILE A 255 -5.97 11.53 -30.32
N HIS A 256 -5.61 10.74 -29.30
CA HIS A 256 -6.40 10.60 -28.08
C HIS A 256 -6.09 11.65 -27.01
N GLY A 257 -5.35 12.70 -27.34
CA GLY A 257 -5.05 13.81 -26.44
C GLY A 257 -4.09 13.47 -25.28
N LEU A 258 -3.48 12.29 -25.25
CA LEU A 258 -2.44 11.96 -24.25
C LEU A 258 -1.11 12.61 -24.61
N VAL A 259 -0.38 13.10 -23.59
CA VAL A 259 0.97 13.65 -23.75
C VAL A 259 1.99 12.51 -23.95
N PHE A 260 1.86 11.44 -23.16
CA PHE A 260 2.72 10.26 -23.25
C PHE A 260 1.88 8.99 -23.51
N PRO A 261 1.57 8.67 -24.77
CA PRO A 261 0.67 7.58 -25.13
C PRO A 261 1.34 6.20 -25.00
N MET A 262 1.79 5.86 -23.81
CA MET A 262 2.39 4.57 -23.47
C MET A 262 1.54 3.82 -22.47
N SER A 263 1.25 2.54 -22.71
CA SER A 263 0.62 1.71 -21.69
C SER A 263 1.59 1.41 -20.54
N TYR A 264 1.04 1.21 -19.34
CA TYR A 264 1.85 0.88 -18.15
C TYR A 264 2.72 -0.37 -18.36
N ASN A 265 2.21 -1.39 -19.05
CA ASN A 265 2.96 -2.61 -19.32
C ASN A 265 4.09 -2.39 -20.33
N TYR A 266 3.82 -1.63 -21.40
CA TYR A 266 4.84 -1.24 -22.38
C TYR A 266 5.96 -0.45 -21.69
N HIS A 267 5.58 0.54 -20.88
CA HIS A 267 6.52 1.34 -20.12
C HIS A 267 7.42 0.50 -19.21
N ASN A 268 6.84 -0.39 -18.39
CA ASN A 268 7.63 -1.19 -17.44
C ASN A 268 8.61 -2.15 -18.14
N LYS A 269 8.19 -2.80 -19.24
CA LYS A 269 9.07 -3.67 -20.02
C LYS A 269 10.14 -2.85 -20.74
N GLY A 270 9.74 -1.74 -21.37
CA GLY A 270 10.62 -0.87 -22.14
C GLY A 270 11.66 -0.18 -21.26
N TRP A 271 11.28 0.29 -20.07
CA TRP A 271 12.23 0.89 -19.12
C TRP A 271 13.36 -0.06 -18.73
N ARG A 272 13.00 -1.32 -18.39
CA ARG A 272 14.02 -2.34 -18.06
C ARG A 272 14.96 -2.62 -19.23
N ALA A 273 14.40 -2.74 -20.44
CA ALA A 273 15.18 -2.96 -21.64
C ALA A 273 16.09 -1.76 -21.97
N LEU A 274 15.60 -0.54 -21.75
CA LEU A 274 16.35 0.70 -21.95
C LEU A 274 17.54 0.78 -20.97
N CYS A 275 17.31 0.58 -19.69
CA CYS A 275 18.36 0.57 -18.67
C CYS A 275 19.42 -0.50 -18.97
N LYS A 276 19.01 -1.71 -19.36
CA LYS A 276 19.94 -2.79 -19.75
C LYS A 276 20.81 -2.38 -20.93
N ARG A 277 20.22 -1.82 -21.99
CA ARG A 277 20.97 -1.35 -23.18
C ARG A 277 21.91 -0.18 -22.87
N ALA A 278 21.51 0.68 -21.93
CA ALA A 278 22.33 1.80 -21.49
C ALA A 278 23.44 1.40 -20.49
N GLY A 279 23.49 0.15 -20.04
CA GLY A 279 24.40 -0.29 -18.98
C GLY A 279 24.13 0.40 -17.63
N VAL A 280 22.86 0.74 -17.36
CA VAL A 280 22.44 1.41 -16.13
C VAL A 280 21.76 0.38 -15.22
N GLU A 281 22.46 -0.01 -14.16
CA GLU A 281 21.98 -1.04 -13.25
C GLU A 281 21.22 -0.47 -12.06
N GLY A 282 20.23 -1.25 -11.62
CA GLY A 282 19.50 -0.98 -10.40
C GLY A 282 18.65 0.30 -10.42
N LEU A 283 18.49 1.03 -11.51
CA LEU A 283 17.66 2.22 -11.61
C LEU A 283 16.20 1.86 -11.89
N ARG A 284 15.29 2.33 -11.04
CA ARG A 284 13.84 2.20 -11.23
C ARG A 284 13.26 3.52 -11.74
N TRP A 285 12.15 3.45 -12.47
CA TRP A 285 11.48 4.68 -12.91
C TRP A 285 11.14 5.64 -11.77
N HIS A 286 10.74 5.11 -10.62
CA HIS A 286 10.42 5.93 -9.46
C HIS A 286 11.63 6.68 -8.88
N ASP A 287 12.83 6.22 -9.16
CA ASP A 287 14.07 6.90 -8.75
C ASP A 287 14.26 8.24 -9.50
N LEU A 288 13.68 8.40 -10.72
CA LEU A 288 13.64 9.67 -11.45
C LEU A 288 12.78 10.72 -10.72
N ARG A 289 11.69 10.31 -10.10
CA ARG A 289 10.91 11.22 -9.25
C ARG A 289 11.70 11.63 -8.01
N ARG A 290 12.49 10.73 -7.45
CA ARG A 290 13.40 11.06 -6.34
C ARG A 290 14.44 12.07 -6.80
N GLU A 291 15.03 11.85 -7.95
CA GLU A 291 15.95 12.80 -8.60
C GLU A 291 15.32 14.19 -8.78
N ALA A 292 14.09 14.24 -9.30
CA ALA A 292 13.35 15.50 -9.49
C ALA A 292 13.17 16.27 -8.17
N ILE A 293 12.73 15.57 -7.12
CA ILE A 293 12.49 16.16 -5.80
C ILE A 293 13.81 16.70 -5.21
N SER A 294 14.88 15.92 -5.27
CA SER A 294 16.19 16.38 -4.81
C SER A 294 16.65 17.63 -5.58
N ARG A 295 16.49 17.65 -6.92
CA ARG A 295 16.80 18.84 -7.73
C ARG A 295 15.94 20.06 -7.39
N MET A 296 14.67 19.86 -6.99
CA MET A 296 13.83 20.97 -6.54
C MET A 296 14.42 21.61 -5.26
N PHE A 297 14.85 20.80 -4.29
CA PHE A 297 15.53 21.31 -3.09
C PHE A 297 16.89 21.95 -3.43
N GLU A 298 17.67 21.37 -4.32
CA GLU A 298 18.95 21.94 -4.80
C GLU A 298 18.75 23.29 -5.50
N ARG A 299 17.61 23.49 -6.17
CA ARG A 299 17.20 24.78 -6.77
C ARG A 299 16.68 25.78 -5.71
N GLY A 300 16.61 25.42 -4.44
CA GLY A 300 16.22 26.30 -3.34
C GLY A 300 14.73 26.34 -3.03
N LEU A 301 13.89 25.46 -3.61
CA LEU A 301 12.48 25.40 -3.28
C LEU A 301 12.30 24.97 -1.83
N SER A 302 11.37 25.62 -1.14
CA SER A 302 10.95 25.27 0.21
C SER A 302 10.24 23.90 0.25
N ILE A 303 10.18 23.27 1.41
CA ILE A 303 9.54 21.98 1.60
C ILE A 303 8.04 22.00 1.24
N THR A 304 7.38 23.15 1.46
CA THR A 304 5.95 23.34 1.11
C THR A 304 5.74 23.50 -0.39
N GLU A 305 6.65 24.17 -1.10
CA GLU A 305 6.63 24.27 -2.56
C GLU A 305 6.88 22.90 -3.19
N VAL A 306 7.88 22.15 -2.73
CA VAL A 306 8.13 20.78 -3.19
C VAL A 306 6.96 19.86 -2.87
N GLN A 307 6.29 20.03 -1.72
CA GLN A 307 5.09 19.29 -1.37
C GLN A 307 3.95 19.55 -2.36
N SER A 308 3.71 20.82 -2.70
CA SER A 308 2.66 21.22 -3.65
C SER A 308 2.90 20.62 -5.04
N MET A 309 4.14 20.69 -5.52
CA MET A 309 4.57 20.12 -6.79
C MET A 309 4.45 18.59 -6.83
N SER A 310 5.03 17.93 -5.84
CA SER A 310 5.15 16.47 -5.80
C SER A 310 3.86 15.76 -5.34
N GLY A 311 3.00 16.42 -4.58
CA GLY A 311 1.77 15.86 -4.01
C GLY A 311 2.05 14.81 -2.95
N HIS A 312 3.03 15.02 -2.06
CA HIS A 312 3.22 14.25 -0.84
C HIS A 312 2.20 14.68 0.21
N LEU A 313 1.63 13.71 0.94
CA LEU A 313 0.59 13.98 1.92
C LEU A 313 1.13 14.65 3.19
N THR A 314 2.35 14.31 3.58
CA THR A 314 2.98 14.82 4.80
C THR A 314 4.39 15.34 4.50
N LEU A 315 4.83 16.33 5.28
CA LEU A 315 6.19 16.88 5.20
C LEU A 315 7.24 15.81 5.57
N GLN A 316 6.91 14.93 6.50
CA GLN A 316 7.78 13.83 6.89
C GLN A 316 8.16 12.90 5.72
N MET A 317 7.29 12.76 4.71
CA MET A 317 7.65 12.01 3.50
C MET A 317 8.71 12.69 2.65
N LEU A 318 8.92 13.99 2.83
CA LEU A 318 9.92 14.79 2.13
C LEU A 318 11.21 14.95 2.94
N SER A 319 11.19 14.75 4.25
CA SER A 319 12.39 14.87 5.10
C SER A 319 13.54 13.95 4.66
N THR A 320 13.22 12.81 4.04
CA THR A 320 14.23 11.90 3.49
C THR A 320 14.99 12.48 2.27
N TYR A 321 14.55 13.61 1.71
CA TYR A 321 15.21 14.29 0.60
C TYR A 321 15.94 15.57 1.04
N THR A 322 15.70 16.01 2.26
CA THR A 322 16.35 17.19 2.86
C THR A 322 17.56 16.76 3.69
N THR A 323 18.44 15.92 3.14
CA THR A 323 19.77 15.73 3.72
C THR A 323 20.50 17.07 3.63
N HIS A 324 20.48 17.80 4.70
CA HIS A 324 21.25 19.05 4.80
C HIS A 324 22.72 18.67 4.95
N ASP A 325 23.44 18.66 3.84
CA ASP A 325 24.88 18.66 3.87
C ASP A 325 25.34 19.93 4.59
N ALA A 326 26.11 19.77 5.65
CA ALA A 326 26.57 20.90 6.45
C ALA A 326 27.30 21.95 5.60
N GLU A 327 27.98 21.55 4.52
CA GLU A 327 28.62 22.46 3.57
C GLU A 327 27.59 23.31 2.78
N VAL A 328 26.46 22.71 2.39
CA VAL A 328 25.37 23.44 1.72
C VAL A 328 24.74 24.46 2.65
N LEU A 329 24.58 24.12 3.94
CA LEU A 329 24.09 25.06 4.95
C LEU A 329 25.09 26.19 5.21
N ALA A 330 26.38 25.88 5.33
CA ALA A 330 27.43 26.88 5.52
C ALA A 330 27.48 27.89 4.35
N ASN A 331 27.29 27.40 3.11
CA ASN A 331 27.24 28.26 1.92
C ASN A 331 25.99 29.16 1.86
N LYS A 332 24.87 28.75 2.49
CA LYS A 332 23.67 29.59 2.62
C LYS A 332 23.92 30.75 3.60
N PHE A 333 24.61 30.50 4.71
CA PHE A 333 24.98 31.57 5.64
C PHE A 333 25.95 32.59 5.03
N LYS A 334 26.85 32.17 4.15
CA LYS A 334 27.76 33.12 3.41
C LYS A 334 27.03 34.02 2.42
N LYS A 335 25.88 33.61 1.89
CA LYS A 335 25.09 34.43 0.93
C LYS A 335 24.10 35.37 1.62
N SER A 336 23.94 35.27 2.94
CA SER A 336 23.03 36.11 3.74
C SER A 336 23.73 37.30 4.40
N GLN A 337 25.01 37.50 4.13
CA GLN A 337 25.80 38.66 4.46
C GLN A 337 26.06 39.49 3.18
#